data_2c510e41ab90f6ad130810122064a492
#
_entry.id   2c510e41ab90f6ad130810122064a492
#
_cell.length_a   1.000
_cell.length_b   1.000
_cell.length_c   1.000
_cell.angle_alpha   90.00
_cell.angle_beta   90.00
_cell.angle_gamma   90.00
#
_symmetry.space_group_name_H-M   'P 1'
#
loop_
_entity.id
_entity.type
_entity.pdbx_description
1 polymer ?
#
loop_
_entity_poly.entity_id
_entity_poly.type
_entity_poly.pdbx_seq_one_letter_code
_entity_poly.pdbx_strand_id
1 'polypeptide(L)'
;MNATPSRAFVAPSTGIVIAAFAALAAGDGLALRLNEPAGRVVEPLAARGQKATVLFFLTTDCPIGNRYAPEISRIVRDYQARGVTSHAVYAHETAAEVTTHLREYQLSLGAVLDPELKLAKFTGATVTPEACVLSPAGVVLYRGRIDDRAVKLGTVRLEPTVRDLRLALDAVLAGKPVVEKFTQAIGCYISPPETSD
;
A
#
# COMPACT_ATOMS: atom_id res chain seq x y z
N MET A 1 -19.66 -33.43 -75.64
CA MET A 1 -18.34 -33.13 -75.09
C MET A 1 -18.45 -31.76 -74.43
N ASN A 2 -18.82 -31.68 -73.20
CA ASN A 2 -19.00 -30.43 -72.43
C ASN A 2 -17.96 -30.40 -71.32
N ALA A 3 -17.01 -29.50 -71.44
CA ALA A 3 -16.04 -29.26 -70.39
C ALA A 3 -16.57 -28.24 -69.39
N THR A 4 -16.60 -28.62 -68.11
CA THR A 4 -17.04 -27.79 -66.97
C THR A 4 -15.81 -27.04 -66.44
N PRO A 5 -15.84 -25.71 -66.19
CA PRO A 5 -14.70 -25.01 -65.60
C PRO A 5 -14.70 -25.19 -64.08
N SER A 6 -13.48 -25.51 -63.58
CA SER A 6 -13.18 -25.66 -62.15
C SER A 6 -13.15 -24.28 -61.46
N ARG A 7 -13.96 -24.08 -60.42
CA ARG A 7 -13.99 -22.91 -59.58
C ARG A 7 -12.83 -22.99 -58.55
N ALA A 8 -11.89 -22.09 -58.62
CA ALA A 8 -10.87 -21.91 -57.60
C ALA A 8 -11.52 -21.32 -56.32
N PHE A 9 -11.32 -22.00 -55.20
CA PHE A 9 -11.75 -21.58 -53.88
C PHE A 9 -10.66 -20.65 -53.29
N VAL A 10 -10.94 -19.36 -53.20
CA VAL A 10 -10.09 -18.39 -52.51
C VAL A 10 -10.44 -18.43 -51.03
N ALA A 11 -9.50 -18.90 -50.20
CA ALA A 11 -9.62 -18.86 -48.75
C ALA A 11 -9.42 -17.42 -48.24
N PRO A 12 -10.25 -16.95 -47.28
CA PRO A 12 -10.02 -15.64 -46.66
C PRO A 12 -8.81 -15.71 -45.71
N SER A 13 -7.84 -14.84 -45.93
CA SER A 13 -6.71 -14.60 -45.05
C SER A 13 -7.22 -14.00 -43.74
N THR A 14 -7.16 -14.78 -42.67
CA THR A 14 -7.47 -14.32 -41.32
C THR A 14 -6.38 -13.35 -40.85
N GLY A 15 -6.66 -12.07 -40.98
CA GLY A 15 -5.78 -11.01 -40.48
C GLY A 15 -5.73 -11.12 -38.96
N ILE A 16 -4.53 -11.42 -38.43
CA ILE A 16 -4.25 -11.33 -36.95
C ILE A 16 -4.29 -9.85 -36.61
N VAL A 17 -5.35 -9.42 -35.97
CA VAL A 17 -5.40 -8.11 -35.30
C VAL A 17 -4.53 -8.20 -34.04
N ILE A 18 -3.29 -7.78 -34.17
CA ILE A 18 -2.42 -7.53 -33.02
C ILE A 18 -3.00 -6.28 -32.35
N ALA A 19 -3.81 -6.49 -31.30
CA ALA A 19 -4.19 -5.41 -30.39
C ALA A 19 -2.89 -4.89 -29.74
N ALA A 20 -2.39 -3.78 -30.23
CA ALA A 20 -1.34 -3.02 -29.58
C ALA A 20 -1.94 -2.56 -28.24
N PHE A 21 -1.62 -3.26 -27.16
CA PHE A 21 -1.75 -2.71 -25.82
C PHE A 21 -0.84 -1.49 -25.77
N ALA A 22 -1.43 -0.31 -25.96
CA ALA A 22 -0.77 0.93 -25.66
C ALA A 22 -0.32 0.82 -24.20
N ALA A 23 0.99 0.69 -24.00
CA ALA A 23 1.60 0.92 -22.71
C ALA A 23 1.20 2.35 -22.33
N LEU A 24 0.20 2.45 -21.45
CA LEU A 24 -0.15 3.71 -20.82
C LEU A 24 1.14 4.14 -20.11
N ALA A 25 1.72 5.23 -20.58
CA ALA A 25 2.91 5.83 -20.00
C ALA A 25 2.73 5.82 -18.48
N ALA A 26 3.74 5.30 -17.78
CA ALA A 26 3.84 5.45 -16.34
C ALA A 26 3.72 6.96 -16.07
N GLY A 27 2.53 7.38 -15.68
CA GLY A 27 2.29 8.76 -15.27
C GLY A 27 3.32 9.07 -14.22
N ASP A 28 3.88 10.27 -14.23
CA ASP A 28 4.75 10.78 -13.20
C ASP A 28 4.10 10.46 -11.87
N GLY A 29 4.51 9.32 -11.28
CA GLY A 29 3.99 8.87 -10.00
C GLY A 29 4.15 10.04 -9.06
N LEU A 30 3.12 10.38 -8.32
CA LEU A 30 3.05 11.56 -7.48
C LEU A 30 4.39 11.72 -6.75
N ALA A 31 5.23 12.66 -7.23
CA ALA A 31 6.58 12.88 -6.72
C ALA A 31 6.49 13.53 -5.34
N LEU A 32 5.93 12.78 -4.40
CA LEU A 32 5.75 13.21 -3.03
C LEU A 32 7.06 13.02 -2.28
N ARG A 33 7.74 14.13 -2.03
CA ARG A 33 9.03 14.16 -1.32
C ARG A 33 8.79 14.41 0.16
N LEU A 34 9.25 13.48 0.99
CA LEU A 34 9.14 13.54 2.45
C LEU A 34 10.50 13.26 3.09
N ASN A 35 10.66 13.71 4.33
CA ASN A 35 11.86 13.46 5.10
C ASN A 35 11.75 12.14 5.87
N GLU A 36 12.81 11.35 5.87
CA GLU A 36 13.04 10.32 6.88
C GLU A 36 13.49 10.98 8.21
N PRO A 37 13.37 10.27 9.34
CA PRO A 37 13.88 10.78 10.62
C PRO A 37 15.37 11.15 10.61
N ALA A 38 16.16 10.50 9.76
CA ALA A 38 17.57 10.82 9.54
C ALA A 38 17.82 12.08 8.68
N GLY A 39 16.76 12.79 8.26
CA GLY A 39 16.83 14.00 7.44
C GLY A 39 17.01 13.76 5.94
N ARG A 40 17.10 12.51 5.50
CA ARG A 40 17.16 12.19 4.07
C ARG A 40 15.80 12.38 3.42
N VAL A 41 15.78 13.06 2.27
CA VAL A 41 14.57 13.20 1.44
C VAL A 41 14.34 11.93 0.63
N VAL A 42 13.14 11.38 0.71
CA VAL A 42 12.73 10.18 -0.03
C VAL A 42 11.41 10.42 -0.75
N GLU A 43 11.16 9.59 -1.74
CA GLU A 43 9.92 9.54 -2.51
C GLU A 43 9.27 8.16 -2.26
N PRO A 44 8.45 8.02 -1.21
CA PRO A 44 7.92 6.72 -0.80
C PRO A 44 6.99 6.08 -1.85
N LEU A 45 6.44 6.88 -2.75
CA LEU A 45 5.55 6.43 -3.82
C LEU A 45 6.25 6.23 -5.17
N ALA A 46 7.57 6.51 -5.26
CA ALA A 46 8.30 6.35 -6.51
C ALA A 46 8.37 4.87 -6.94
N ALA A 47 8.06 4.61 -8.20
CA ALA A 47 8.20 3.28 -8.78
C ALA A 47 9.70 2.94 -8.96
N ARG A 48 10.20 2.01 -8.13
CA ARG A 48 11.61 1.56 -8.12
C ARG A 48 11.74 0.07 -8.44
N GLY A 49 10.82 -0.47 -9.25
CA GLY A 49 10.78 -1.89 -9.61
C GLY A 49 10.04 -2.78 -8.60
N GLN A 50 9.49 -2.19 -7.51
CA GLN A 50 8.63 -2.93 -6.58
C GLN A 50 7.28 -3.27 -7.24
N LYS A 51 6.65 -4.34 -6.75
CA LYS A 51 5.30 -4.76 -7.17
C LYS A 51 4.19 -4.01 -6.45
N ALA A 52 4.46 -3.58 -5.23
CA ALA A 52 3.55 -2.79 -4.40
C ALA A 52 4.33 -2.01 -3.34
N THR A 53 3.71 -0.93 -2.84
CA THR A 53 4.16 -0.20 -1.67
C THR A 53 3.10 -0.32 -0.58
N VAL A 54 3.52 -0.58 0.65
CA VAL A 54 2.66 -0.54 1.84
C VAL A 54 3.03 0.66 2.68
N LEU A 55 2.04 1.46 3.02
CA LEU A 55 2.15 2.53 4.01
C LEU A 55 1.43 2.10 5.28
N PHE A 56 2.12 2.16 6.42
CA PHE A 56 1.56 1.96 7.74
C PHE A 56 1.48 3.32 8.43
N PHE A 57 0.28 3.85 8.62
CA PHE A 57 0.06 5.08 9.38
C PHE A 57 0.11 4.74 10.86
N LEU A 58 1.05 5.35 11.57
CA LEU A 58 1.35 5.08 12.99
C LEU A 58 1.48 6.39 13.77
N THR A 59 1.25 6.32 15.07
CA THR A 59 1.69 7.33 16.05
C THR A 59 2.44 6.64 17.17
N THR A 60 3.30 7.36 17.86
CA THR A 60 4.16 6.80 18.90
C THR A 60 3.39 6.42 20.16
N ASP A 61 2.28 7.09 20.42
CA ASP A 61 1.48 6.97 21.62
C ASP A 61 0.19 6.13 21.46
N CYS A 62 -0.08 5.59 20.25
CA CYS A 62 -1.26 4.77 20.01
C CYS A 62 -1.10 3.34 20.58
N PRO A 63 -1.80 2.97 21.69
CA PRO A 63 -1.64 1.64 22.28
C PRO A 63 -2.05 0.50 21.33
N ILE A 64 -3.00 0.78 20.43
CA ILE A 64 -3.43 -0.19 19.41
C ILE A 64 -2.33 -0.35 18.37
N GLY A 65 -1.77 0.77 17.85
CA GLY A 65 -0.67 0.76 16.90
C GLY A 65 0.53 -0.02 17.45
N ASN A 66 0.91 0.26 18.68
CA ASN A 66 2.04 -0.37 19.35
C ASN A 66 1.87 -1.89 19.51
N ARG A 67 0.65 -2.37 19.74
CA ARG A 67 0.34 -3.82 19.75
C ARG A 67 0.47 -4.48 18.39
N TYR A 68 0.32 -3.73 17.31
CA TYR A 68 0.50 -4.25 15.96
C TYR A 68 1.97 -4.30 15.50
N ALA A 69 2.91 -3.67 16.21
CA ALA A 69 4.32 -3.62 15.81
C ALA A 69 4.92 -4.99 15.48
N PRO A 70 4.70 -6.07 16.28
CA PRO A 70 5.19 -7.40 15.93
C PRO A 70 4.59 -7.96 14.63
N GLU A 71 3.30 -7.69 14.34
CA GLU A 71 2.66 -8.15 13.10
C GLU A 71 3.13 -7.33 11.91
N ILE A 72 3.29 -6.02 12.06
CA ILE A 72 3.88 -5.15 11.03
C ILE A 72 5.27 -5.66 10.65
N SER A 73 6.13 -5.94 11.64
CA SER A 73 7.49 -6.47 11.40
C SER A 73 7.46 -7.82 10.69
N ARG A 74 6.50 -8.72 11.02
CA ARG A 74 6.30 -9.99 10.30
C ARG A 74 5.88 -9.75 8.85
N ILE A 75 4.91 -8.86 8.60
CA ILE A 75 4.44 -8.53 7.26
C ILE A 75 5.59 -7.96 6.43
N VAL A 76 6.34 -7.00 6.95
CA VAL A 76 7.50 -6.41 6.25
C VAL A 76 8.48 -7.50 5.82
N ARG A 77 8.91 -8.36 6.74
CA ARG A 77 9.83 -9.46 6.46
C ARG A 77 9.29 -10.44 5.41
N ASP A 78 8.03 -10.85 5.56
CA ASP A 78 7.41 -11.89 4.72
C ASP A 78 7.18 -11.39 3.27
N TYR A 79 6.95 -10.08 3.07
CA TYR A 79 6.60 -9.52 1.77
C TYR A 79 7.74 -8.75 1.10
N GLN A 80 8.79 -8.34 1.81
CA GLN A 80 9.93 -7.63 1.22
C GLN A 80 10.60 -8.45 0.12
N ALA A 81 10.89 -9.73 0.36
CA ALA A 81 11.50 -10.62 -0.63
C ALA A 81 10.59 -10.91 -1.83
N ARG A 82 9.30 -10.62 -1.71
CA ARG A 82 8.29 -10.79 -2.76
C ARG A 82 8.09 -9.52 -3.62
N GLY A 83 8.88 -8.46 -3.36
CA GLY A 83 8.86 -7.21 -4.11
C GLY A 83 7.92 -6.16 -3.55
N VAL A 84 7.62 -6.19 -2.25
CA VAL A 84 6.84 -5.15 -1.56
C VAL A 84 7.78 -4.24 -0.78
N THR A 85 7.67 -2.94 -0.98
CA THR A 85 8.35 -1.92 -0.17
C THR A 85 7.38 -1.44 0.92
N SER A 86 7.88 -1.20 2.13
CA SER A 86 7.05 -0.78 3.26
C SER A 86 7.62 0.47 3.92
N HIS A 87 6.74 1.40 4.29
CA HIS A 87 7.09 2.60 5.06
C HIS A 87 6.11 2.81 6.21
N ALA A 88 6.64 3.16 7.38
CA ALA A 88 5.85 3.75 8.45
C ALA A 88 5.68 5.26 8.16
N VAL A 89 4.48 5.78 8.34
CA VAL A 89 4.12 7.19 8.12
C VAL A 89 3.70 7.79 9.45
N TYR A 90 4.38 8.87 9.84
CA TYR A 90 4.12 9.61 11.07
C TYR A 90 3.73 11.04 10.75
N ALA A 91 2.61 11.49 11.31
CA ALA A 91 2.00 12.78 10.97
C ALA A 91 2.52 13.94 11.82
N HIS A 92 2.69 13.74 13.13
CA HIS A 92 2.91 14.83 14.08
C HIS A 92 4.16 14.64 14.93
N GLU A 93 4.80 13.51 14.82
CA GLU A 93 5.96 13.14 15.62
C GLU A 93 7.23 13.81 15.10
N THR A 94 8.12 14.14 16.01
CA THR A 94 9.47 14.58 15.68
C THR A 94 10.34 13.41 15.21
N ALA A 95 11.40 13.72 14.51
CA ALA A 95 12.38 12.72 14.07
C ALA A 95 12.97 11.89 15.23
N ALA A 96 13.15 12.50 16.40
CA ALA A 96 13.68 11.84 17.60
C ALA A 96 12.66 10.85 18.18
N GLU A 97 11.40 11.23 18.27
CA GLU A 97 10.31 10.37 18.74
C GLU A 97 10.14 9.16 17.82
N VAL A 98 10.09 9.38 16.50
CA VAL A 98 10.00 8.30 15.53
C VAL A 98 11.18 7.34 15.64
N THR A 99 12.41 7.86 15.74
CA THR A 99 13.62 7.02 15.88
C THR A 99 13.55 6.17 17.14
N THR A 100 13.08 6.75 18.24
CA THR A 100 12.91 6.05 19.52
C THR A 100 11.85 4.96 19.39
N HIS A 101 10.69 5.28 18.82
CA HIS A 101 9.58 4.35 18.62
C HIS A 101 9.98 3.14 17.74
N LEU A 102 10.64 3.39 16.60
CA LEU A 102 11.12 2.31 15.72
C LEU A 102 12.04 1.34 16.47
N ARG A 103 12.94 1.87 17.31
CA ARG A 103 13.86 1.07 18.10
C ARG A 103 13.16 0.28 19.21
N GLU A 104 12.29 0.92 19.98
CA GLU A 104 11.60 0.31 21.13
C GLU A 104 10.65 -0.80 20.69
N TYR A 105 9.95 -0.60 19.59
CA TYR A 105 9.00 -1.56 19.05
C TYR A 105 9.61 -2.49 17.98
N GLN A 106 10.92 -2.40 17.74
CA GLN A 106 11.65 -3.24 16.78
C GLN A 106 11.05 -3.22 15.38
N LEU A 107 10.61 -2.03 14.95
CA LEU A 107 10.03 -1.81 13.63
C LEU A 107 11.14 -1.65 12.59
N SER A 108 11.43 -2.72 11.84
CA SER A 108 12.51 -2.77 10.83
C SER A 108 12.00 -2.40 9.44
N LEU A 109 11.54 -1.17 9.24
CA LEU A 109 11.09 -0.63 7.96
C LEU A 109 11.49 0.84 7.83
N GLY A 110 11.48 1.39 6.60
CA GLY A 110 11.67 2.82 6.38
C GLY A 110 10.56 3.62 7.08
N ALA A 111 10.89 4.81 7.55
CA ALA A 111 9.91 5.72 8.12
C ALA A 111 9.96 7.08 7.43
N VAL A 112 8.81 7.72 7.29
CA VAL A 112 8.69 9.07 6.73
C VAL A 112 7.85 9.96 7.64
N LEU A 113 8.22 11.23 7.68
CA LEU A 113 7.49 12.27 8.40
C LEU A 113 6.54 12.96 7.43
N ASP A 114 5.24 13.01 7.77
CA ASP A 114 4.16 13.59 6.94
C ASP A 114 3.42 14.72 7.68
N PRO A 115 4.13 15.78 8.15
CA PRO A 115 3.52 16.82 8.99
C PRO A 115 2.43 17.62 8.29
N GLU A 116 2.41 17.64 6.96
CA GLU A 116 1.38 18.30 6.17
C GLU A 116 0.23 17.34 5.78
N LEU A 117 0.28 16.10 6.28
CA LEU A 117 -0.71 15.04 5.98
C LEU A 117 -0.88 14.75 4.47
N LYS A 118 0.20 14.89 3.70
CA LYS A 118 0.17 14.68 2.24
C LYS A 118 -0.15 13.23 1.89
N LEU A 119 0.53 12.27 2.52
CA LEU A 119 0.24 10.84 2.34
C LEU A 119 -1.10 10.44 2.93
N ALA A 120 -1.44 10.96 4.12
CA ALA A 120 -2.73 10.69 4.74
C ALA A 120 -3.89 11.17 3.85
N LYS A 121 -3.83 12.40 3.34
CA LYS A 121 -4.83 12.96 2.40
C LYS A 121 -4.88 12.19 1.08
N PHE A 122 -3.72 11.85 0.52
CA PHE A 122 -3.63 11.12 -0.74
C PHE A 122 -4.27 9.72 -0.65
N THR A 123 -4.01 9.00 0.44
CA THR A 123 -4.54 7.64 0.64
C THR A 123 -5.94 7.64 1.25
N GLY A 124 -6.34 8.75 1.88
CA GLY A 124 -7.56 8.88 2.67
C GLY A 124 -7.46 8.19 4.04
N ALA A 125 -6.26 7.94 4.56
CA ALA A 125 -6.06 7.39 5.89
C ALA A 125 -6.54 8.38 6.96
N THR A 126 -7.20 7.87 8.00
CA THR A 126 -7.86 8.69 9.03
C THR A 126 -7.54 8.30 10.46
N VAL A 127 -7.01 7.10 10.66
CA VAL A 127 -6.68 6.56 11.99
C VAL A 127 -5.31 5.87 12.00
N THR A 128 -4.80 5.59 13.19
CA THR A 128 -3.58 4.79 13.41
C THR A 128 -3.87 3.65 14.40
N PRO A 129 -3.49 2.38 14.11
CA PRO A 129 -2.81 1.97 12.88
C PRO A 129 -3.79 1.79 11.70
N GLU A 130 -3.44 2.30 10.54
CA GLU A 130 -4.12 2.00 9.28
C GLU A 130 -3.07 1.61 8.23
N ALA A 131 -3.40 0.65 7.37
CA ALA A 131 -2.51 0.23 6.29
C ALA A 131 -3.09 0.62 4.94
N CYS A 132 -2.21 1.01 4.01
CA CYS A 132 -2.57 1.29 2.64
C CYS A 132 -1.62 0.58 1.68
N VAL A 133 -2.16 -0.15 0.70
CA VAL A 133 -1.40 -0.81 -0.37
C VAL A 133 -1.56 -0.04 -1.65
N LEU A 134 -0.44 0.35 -2.26
CA LEU A 134 -0.42 1.07 -3.52
C LEU A 134 0.27 0.23 -4.62
N SER A 135 -0.24 0.37 -5.83
CA SER A 135 0.44 -0.13 -7.04
C SER A 135 1.70 0.69 -7.32
N PRO A 136 2.61 0.22 -8.21
CA PRO A 136 3.75 1.00 -8.68
C PRO A 136 3.35 2.33 -9.35
N ALA A 137 2.13 2.41 -9.89
CA ALA A 137 1.57 3.63 -10.48
C ALA A 137 0.91 4.57 -9.43
N GLY A 138 1.02 4.28 -8.14
CA GLY A 138 0.43 5.10 -7.08
C GLY A 138 -1.07 4.91 -6.87
N VAL A 139 -1.70 3.90 -7.50
CA VAL A 139 -3.12 3.63 -7.29
C VAL A 139 -3.32 2.91 -5.96
N VAL A 140 -4.24 3.41 -5.14
CA VAL A 140 -4.65 2.74 -3.88
C VAL A 140 -5.42 1.47 -4.21
N LEU A 141 -4.86 0.32 -3.86
CA LEU A 141 -5.43 -1.00 -4.09
C LEU A 141 -6.16 -1.55 -2.86
N TYR A 142 -5.70 -1.16 -1.68
CA TYR A 142 -6.29 -1.48 -0.39
C TYR A 142 -6.05 -0.35 0.61
N ARG A 143 -7.02 -0.09 1.48
CA ARG A 143 -6.86 0.74 2.67
C ARG A 143 -7.70 0.21 3.81
N GLY A 144 -7.14 0.16 5.01
CA GLY A 144 -7.89 -0.22 6.20
C GLY A 144 -7.06 -0.91 7.27
N ARG A 145 -7.70 -1.78 8.02
CA ARG A 145 -7.09 -2.49 9.14
C ARG A 145 -6.02 -3.49 8.69
N ILE A 146 -5.06 -3.74 9.56
CA ILE A 146 -4.02 -4.77 9.32
C ILE A 146 -4.65 -6.16 9.39
N ASP A 147 -5.48 -6.38 10.41
CA ASP A 147 -6.30 -7.57 10.62
C ASP A 147 -7.51 -7.20 11.52
N ASP A 148 -8.36 -8.16 11.84
CA ASP A 148 -9.58 -7.94 12.63
C ASP A 148 -9.41 -8.14 14.14
N ARG A 149 -8.17 -8.12 14.65
CA ARG A 149 -7.93 -8.21 16.12
C ARG A 149 -8.51 -7.04 16.89
N ALA A 150 -8.31 -5.81 16.42
CA ALA A 150 -8.95 -4.64 17.01
C ALA A 150 -10.44 -4.63 16.65
N VAL A 151 -11.32 -4.91 17.62
CA VAL A 151 -12.78 -4.99 17.42
C VAL A 151 -13.42 -3.63 17.64
N LYS A 152 -13.01 -2.93 18.69
CA LYS A 152 -13.36 -1.56 19.05
C LYS A 152 -12.29 -1.02 19.99
N LEU A 153 -12.33 0.27 20.30
CA LEU A 153 -11.43 0.86 21.29
C LEU A 153 -11.52 0.09 22.60
N GLY A 154 -10.37 -0.33 23.10
CA GLY A 154 -10.27 -1.12 24.34
C GLY A 154 -10.61 -2.62 24.22
N THR A 155 -11.06 -3.10 23.06
CA THR A 155 -11.40 -4.52 22.87
C THR A 155 -10.57 -5.14 21.75
N VAL A 156 -9.78 -6.14 22.09
CA VAL A 156 -8.86 -6.82 21.17
C VAL A 156 -9.07 -8.33 21.26
N ARG A 157 -9.14 -9.01 20.12
CA ARG A 157 -9.09 -10.48 20.06
C ARG A 157 -7.66 -10.95 20.32
N LEU A 158 -7.53 -12.13 20.90
CA LEU A 158 -6.23 -12.78 21.10
C LEU A 158 -5.58 -13.10 19.74
N GLU A 159 -6.36 -13.69 18.82
CA GLU A 159 -5.95 -14.02 17.46
C GLU A 159 -6.92 -13.40 16.43
N PRO A 160 -6.42 -12.97 15.27
CA PRO A 160 -7.30 -12.49 14.19
C PRO A 160 -8.02 -13.67 13.53
N THR A 161 -9.27 -13.43 13.13
CA THR A 161 -10.01 -14.36 12.29
C THR A 161 -9.82 -14.03 10.79
N VAL A 162 -9.53 -12.77 10.47
CA VAL A 162 -9.25 -12.30 9.11
C VAL A 162 -7.97 -11.46 9.12
N ARG A 163 -7.07 -11.74 8.18
CA ARG A 163 -5.81 -11.02 7.99
C ARG A 163 -5.89 -10.16 6.73
N ASP A 164 -6.70 -9.11 6.80
CA ASP A 164 -7.13 -8.31 5.64
C ASP A 164 -5.97 -7.79 4.79
N LEU A 165 -4.95 -7.18 5.41
CA LEU A 165 -3.78 -6.68 4.69
C LEU A 165 -3.01 -7.79 3.98
N ARG A 166 -2.84 -8.96 4.60
CA ARG A 166 -2.17 -10.10 3.97
C ARG A 166 -2.96 -10.63 2.78
N LEU A 167 -4.29 -10.72 2.90
CA LEU A 167 -5.17 -11.12 1.79
C LEU A 167 -5.06 -10.13 0.62
N ALA A 168 -5.04 -8.83 0.90
CA ALA A 168 -4.86 -7.79 -0.11
C ALA A 168 -3.50 -7.91 -0.80
N LEU A 169 -2.41 -8.05 -0.04
CA LEU A 169 -1.05 -8.21 -0.59
C LEU A 169 -0.90 -9.47 -1.43
N ASP A 170 -1.46 -10.59 -0.98
CA ASP A 170 -1.41 -11.85 -1.74
C ASP A 170 -2.19 -11.75 -3.05
N ALA A 171 -3.35 -11.08 -3.06
CA ALA A 171 -4.09 -10.81 -4.29
C ALA A 171 -3.30 -9.94 -5.26
N VAL A 172 -2.74 -8.81 -4.78
CA VAL A 172 -1.93 -7.88 -5.59
C VAL A 172 -0.73 -8.60 -6.20
N LEU A 173 0.01 -9.37 -5.41
CA LEU A 173 1.20 -10.10 -5.89
C LEU A 173 0.86 -11.24 -6.86
N ALA A 174 -0.36 -11.78 -6.78
CA ALA A 174 -0.88 -12.76 -7.73
C ALA A 174 -1.49 -12.12 -8.99
N GLY A 175 -1.47 -10.79 -9.13
CA GLY A 175 -2.12 -10.07 -10.23
C GLY A 175 -3.65 -10.17 -10.22
N LYS A 176 -4.24 -10.48 -9.06
CA LYS A 176 -5.69 -10.60 -8.88
C LYS A 176 -6.28 -9.32 -8.27
N PRO A 177 -7.54 -9.02 -8.53
CA PRO A 177 -8.21 -7.91 -7.85
C PRO A 177 -8.30 -8.17 -6.35
N VAL A 178 -8.12 -7.11 -5.56
CA VAL A 178 -8.41 -7.13 -4.12
C VAL A 178 -9.92 -7.13 -3.95
N VAL A 179 -10.46 -8.16 -3.28
CA VAL A 179 -11.90 -8.33 -3.08
C VAL A 179 -12.44 -7.25 -2.15
N GLU A 180 -11.84 -7.12 -0.97
CA GLU A 180 -12.21 -6.10 0.02
C GLU A 180 -11.17 -4.98 -0.01
N LYS A 181 -11.46 -3.92 -0.78
CA LYS A 181 -10.52 -2.81 -0.97
C LYS A 181 -10.46 -1.85 0.21
N PHE A 182 -11.52 -1.78 0.99
CA PHE A 182 -11.64 -0.88 2.12
C PHE A 182 -12.20 -1.62 3.33
N THR A 183 -11.46 -1.60 4.42
CA THR A 183 -11.91 -2.14 5.70
C THR A 183 -11.77 -1.07 6.78
N GLN A 184 -12.68 -1.08 7.75
CA GLN A 184 -12.62 -0.09 8.82
C GLN A 184 -11.49 -0.43 9.79
N ALA A 185 -10.49 0.45 9.88
CA ALA A 185 -9.47 0.40 10.91
C ALA A 185 -10.00 0.98 12.24
N ILE A 186 -9.52 0.44 13.34
CA ILE A 186 -9.83 0.90 14.69
C ILE A 186 -8.55 1.42 15.33
N GLY A 187 -8.58 2.66 15.78
CA GLY A 187 -7.37 3.28 16.35
C GLY A 187 -7.56 4.74 16.76
N CYS A 188 -6.44 5.42 16.94
CA CYS A 188 -6.39 6.84 17.26
C CYS A 188 -6.51 7.66 15.98
N TYR A 189 -7.23 8.79 16.01
CA TYR A 189 -7.38 9.64 14.83
C TYR A 189 -6.07 10.30 14.44
N ILE A 190 -5.82 10.38 13.13
CA ILE A 190 -4.81 11.26 12.54
C ILE A 190 -5.43 12.67 12.55
N SER A 191 -5.12 13.46 13.57
CA SER A 191 -5.60 14.84 13.66
C SER A 191 -4.62 15.79 12.96
N PRO A 192 -5.06 16.87 12.31
CA PRO A 192 -4.15 17.91 11.88
C PRO A 192 -3.44 18.51 13.10
N PRO A 193 -2.19 19.03 12.94
CA PRO A 193 -1.53 19.74 14.02
C PRO A 193 -2.42 20.87 14.53
N GLU A 194 -2.50 21.06 15.83
CA GLU A 194 -3.18 22.22 16.41
C GLU A 194 -2.49 23.49 15.89
N THR A 195 -3.24 24.32 15.18
CA THR A 195 -2.75 25.63 14.82
C THR A 195 -2.68 26.42 16.12
N SER A 196 -1.46 26.64 16.63
CA SER A 196 -1.25 27.61 17.71
C SER A 196 -1.65 28.99 17.18
N ASP A 197 -2.79 29.48 17.65
CA ASP A 197 -3.21 30.88 17.48
C ASP A 197 -2.22 31.83 18.17
#